data_ff3db36444908a816831000c3c9a8c12
#
_entry.id   ff3db36444908a816831000c3c9a8c12
#
_cell.length_a   1.000
_cell.length_b   1.000
_cell.length_c   1.000
_cell.angle_alpha   90.00
_cell.angle_beta   90.00
_cell.angle_gamma   90.00
#
_symmetry.space_group_name_H-M   'P 1'
#
loop_
_entity.id
_entity.type
_entity.pdbx_description
1 polymer ?
#
loop_
_entity_poly.entity_id
_entity_poly.type
_entity_poly.pdbx_seq_one_letter_code
_entity_poly.pdbx_strand_id
1 'polypeptide(L)'
;AEHGTPLVVSGTTDAPAGQTVTLTLNGKTYAATVQNDGTWSYTVSSADVAALADGGSYVINAQVSNTIGNSASDNHTVTVDLSAPSMGISIDSLQNDTGLSATDFITNDSQVVVNGSLTAQLGNNEKAQISLDGGVTWIDLTVTGTTWRYADGRTLMDGMYQYQVRVIDNAGNVGATDSQDVVIDLTKPAATTITV
;
A
#
# COMPACT_ATOMS: atom_id res chain seq x y z
N ALA A 1 5.71 3.28 -2.26
CA ALA A 1 6.64 4.18 -2.96
C ALA A 1 8.07 3.76 -2.61
N GLU A 2 8.74 3.11 -3.56
CA GLU A 2 10.13 2.63 -3.36
C GLU A 2 11.17 3.66 -3.82
N HIS A 3 10.73 4.80 -4.35
CA HIS A 3 11.62 5.87 -4.78
C HIS A 3 12.46 6.38 -3.60
N GLY A 4 13.77 6.35 -3.79
CA GLY A 4 14.70 6.71 -2.72
C GLY A 4 15.02 5.58 -1.73
N THR A 5 14.49 4.36 -1.94
CA THR A 5 14.95 3.15 -1.25
C THR A 5 15.94 2.38 -2.15
N PRO A 6 16.89 1.61 -1.56
CA PRO A 6 17.76 0.76 -2.36
C PRO A 6 16.98 -0.31 -3.13
N LEU A 7 17.34 -0.53 -4.41
CA LEU A 7 16.76 -1.59 -5.24
C LEU A 7 17.66 -2.82 -5.23
N VAL A 8 17.15 -3.96 -4.78
CA VAL A 8 17.86 -5.24 -4.86
C VAL A 8 17.58 -5.90 -6.21
N VAL A 9 18.62 -6.14 -6.99
CA VAL A 9 18.57 -6.90 -8.24
C VAL A 9 19.28 -8.23 -8.01
N SER A 10 18.64 -9.34 -8.33
CA SER A 10 19.18 -10.67 -8.09
C SER A 10 18.82 -11.63 -9.21
N GLY A 11 19.55 -12.72 -9.31
CA GLY A 11 19.31 -13.77 -10.28
C GLY A 11 20.17 -15.01 -10.06
N THR A 12 20.13 -15.91 -11.03
CA THR A 12 20.92 -17.13 -11.04
C THR A 12 21.68 -17.28 -12.36
N THR A 13 22.78 -18.00 -12.33
CA THR A 13 23.59 -18.38 -13.50
C THR A 13 24.28 -19.70 -13.26
N ASP A 14 24.63 -20.40 -14.34
CA ASP A 14 25.50 -21.59 -14.33
C ASP A 14 26.99 -21.24 -14.44
N ALA A 15 27.34 -19.94 -14.49
CA ALA A 15 28.71 -19.49 -14.47
C ALA A 15 29.41 -19.90 -13.14
N PRO A 16 30.71 -20.23 -13.18
CA PRO A 16 31.46 -20.60 -11.98
C PRO A 16 31.38 -19.52 -10.87
N ALA A 17 31.36 -19.98 -9.62
CA ALA A 17 31.45 -19.10 -8.46
C ALA A 17 32.69 -18.18 -8.57
N GLY A 18 32.53 -16.93 -8.11
CA GLY A 18 33.56 -15.88 -8.21
C GLY A 18 33.57 -15.10 -9.53
N GLN A 19 32.82 -15.53 -10.56
CA GLN A 19 32.63 -14.74 -11.78
C GLN A 19 31.84 -13.47 -11.48
N THR A 20 32.10 -12.43 -12.28
CA THR A 20 31.41 -11.14 -12.15
C THR A 20 30.21 -11.10 -13.07
N VAL A 21 29.03 -10.80 -12.52
CA VAL A 21 27.85 -10.37 -13.26
C VAL A 21 27.89 -8.85 -13.36
N THR A 22 27.94 -8.35 -14.57
CA THR A 22 27.87 -6.91 -14.86
C THR A 22 26.41 -6.52 -15.04
N LEU A 23 25.94 -5.58 -14.24
CA LEU A 23 24.59 -5.01 -14.32
C LEU A 23 24.66 -3.61 -14.94
N THR A 24 23.74 -3.27 -15.82
CA THR A 24 23.55 -1.90 -16.29
C THR A 24 22.15 -1.42 -16.05
N LEU A 25 22.00 -0.21 -15.53
CA LEU A 25 20.73 0.48 -15.30
C LEU A 25 20.95 1.98 -15.49
N ASN A 26 20.13 2.60 -16.34
CA ASN A 26 20.15 4.05 -16.58
C ASN A 26 21.57 4.58 -16.88
N GLY A 27 22.32 3.86 -17.73
CA GLY A 27 23.70 4.23 -18.12
C GLY A 27 24.77 4.00 -17.04
N LYS A 28 24.43 3.53 -15.87
CA LYS A 28 25.37 3.13 -14.80
C LYS A 28 25.63 1.64 -14.83
N THR A 29 26.82 1.26 -14.43
CA THR A 29 27.28 -0.12 -14.39
C THR A 29 27.60 -0.52 -12.95
N TYR A 30 27.18 -1.73 -12.56
CA TYR A 30 27.41 -2.34 -11.25
C TYR A 30 27.96 -3.75 -11.42
N ALA A 31 28.58 -4.28 -10.37
CA ALA A 31 29.19 -5.60 -10.39
C ALA A 31 28.69 -6.43 -9.20
N ALA A 32 28.10 -7.60 -9.50
CA ALA A 32 27.76 -8.62 -8.54
C ALA A 32 28.67 -9.83 -8.69
N THR A 33 28.85 -10.62 -7.64
CA THR A 33 29.69 -11.82 -7.68
C THR A 33 28.79 -13.07 -7.62
N VAL A 34 29.03 -14.04 -8.50
CA VAL A 34 28.36 -15.34 -8.51
C VAL A 34 28.76 -16.13 -7.25
N GLN A 35 27.80 -16.59 -6.51
CA GLN A 35 27.99 -17.39 -5.28
C GLN A 35 28.19 -18.89 -5.64
N ASN A 36 28.54 -19.71 -4.63
CA ASN A 36 28.77 -21.15 -4.81
C ASN A 36 27.52 -21.93 -5.28
N ASP A 37 26.34 -21.40 -5.01
CA ASP A 37 25.04 -21.96 -5.41
C ASP A 37 24.52 -21.42 -6.76
N GLY A 38 25.33 -20.64 -7.47
CA GLY A 38 24.96 -20.03 -8.74
C GLY A 38 24.10 -18.76 -8.61
N THR A 39 23.77 -18.31 -7.38
CA THR A 39 23.03 -17.06 -7.16
C THR A 39 23.96 -15.85 -7.24
N TRP A 40 23.38 -14.69 -7.55
CA TRP A 40 24.04 -13.38 -7.45
C TRP A 40 23.04 -12.31 -7.04
N SER A 41 23.49 -11.28 -6.38
CA SER A 41 22.68 -10.11 -6.05
C SER A 41 23.52 -8.84 -5.99
N TYR A 42 22.87 -7.71 -6.26
CA TYR A 42 23.44 -6.37 -6.10
C TYR A 42 22.37 -5.42 -5.57
N THR A 43 22.76 -4.54 -4.66
CA THR A 43 21.89 -3.49 -4.13
C THR A 43 22.26 -2.16 -4.80
N VAL A 44 21.41 -1.70 -5.72
CA VAL A 44 21.50 -0.37 -6.32
C VAL A 44 21.20 0.67 -5.24
N SER A 45 22.04 1.70 -5.12
CA SER A 45 21.91 2.71 -4.08
C SER A 45 20.60 3.51 -4.20
N SER A 46 20.08 3.99 -3.08
CA SER A 46 18.91 4.87 -3.06
C SER A 46 19.11 6.14 -3.92
N ALA A 47 20.32 6.66 -3.97
CA ALA A 47 20.66 7.83 -4.81
C ALA A 47 20.53 7.52 -6.30
N ASP A 48 20.93 6.32 -6.74
CA ASP A 48 20.81 5.89 -8.15
C ASP A 48 19.34 5.60 -8.51
N VAL A 49 18.57 5.03 -7.59
CA VAL A 49 17.12 4.82 -7.77
C VAL A 49 16.39 6.17 -7.83
N ALA A 50 16.77 7.11 -6.98
CA ALA A 50 16.19 8.46 -6.96
C ALA A 50 16.47 9.28 -8.23
N ALA A 51 17.48 8.90 -9.01
CA ALA A 51 17.79 9.53 -10.29
C ALA A 51 16.92 9.03 -11.48
N LEU A 52 16.09 8.00 -11.24
CA LEU A 52 15.15 7.51 -12.25
C LEU A 52 13.91 8.43 -12.30
N ALA A 53 13.50 8.83 -13.50
CA ALA A 53 12.37 9.75 -13.65
C ALA A 53 11.02 9.05 -13.51
N ASP A 54 10.04 9.77 -13.00
CA ASP A 54 8.64 9.35 -12.94
C ASP A 54 8.09 9.05 -14.34
N GLY A 55 7.28 8.00 -14.48
CA GLY A 55 6.75 7.50 -15.75
C GLY A 55 7.83 6.86 -16.64
N GLY A 56 9.10 6.83 -16.19
CA GLY A 56 10.21 6.26 -16.94
C GLY A 56 10.19 4.72 -16.96
N SER A 57 10.59 4.15 -18.08
CA SER A 57 10.80 2.71 -18.25
C SER A 57 12.29 2.44 -18.49
N TYR A 58 12.87 1.61 -17.63
CA TYR A 58 14.31 1.34 -17.63
C TYR A 58 14.57 -0.15 -17.78
N VAL A 59 15.49 -0.49 -18.68
CA VAL A 59 15.95 -1.87 -18.82
C VAL A 59 17.14 -2.10 -17.89
N ILE A 60 17.02 -3.07 -17.00
CA ILE A 60 18.16 -3.64 -16.28
C ILE A 60 18.70 -4.76 -17.14
N ASN A 61 19.97 -4.67 -17.54
CA ASN A 61 20.67 -5.74 -18.23
C ASN A 61 21.65 -6.39 -17.25
N ALA A 62 21.65 -7.72 -17.19
CA ALA A 62 22.63 -8.52 -16.47
C ALA A 62 23.43 -9.33 -17.47
N GLN A 63 24.76 -9.24 -17.43
CA GLN A 63 25.67 -9.98 -18.28
C GLN A 63 26.76 -10.68 -17.46
N VAL A 64 27.01 -11.93 -17.77
CA VAL A 64 28.14 -12.69 -17.24
C VAL A 64 28.96 -13.25 -18.37
N SER A 65 30.28 -13.29 -18.22
CA SER A 65 31.19 -13.89 -19.21
C SER A 65 32.07 -14.96 -18.55
N ASN A 66 32.33 -16.04 -19.26
CA ASN A 66 33.30 -17.03 -18.78
C ASN A 66 34.75 -16.55 -19.07
N THR A 67 35.73 -17.31 -18.60
CA THR A 67 37.14 -16.99 -18.68
C THR A 67 37.70 -16.95 -20.11
N ILE A 68 37.00 -17.50 -21.09
CA ILE A 68 37.38 -17.50 -22.53
C ILE A 68 36.58 -16.47 -23.36
N GLY A 69 35.76 -15.61 -22.69
CA GLY A 69 35.06 -14.50 -23.30
C GLY A 69 33.65 -14.80 -23.85
N ASN A 70 33.11 -16.01 -23.69
CA ASN A 70 31.72 -16.30 -24.04
C ASN A 70 30.82 -15.66 -23.01
N SER A 71 29.80 -14.92 -23.47
CA SER A 71 28.89 -14.18 -22.60
C SER A 71 27.44 -14.67 -22.72
N ALA A 72 26.72 -14.58 -21.62
CA ALA A 72 25.26 -14.70 -21.52
C ALA A 72 24.69 -13.44 -20.91
N SER A 73 23.50 -13.04 -21.34
CA SER A 73 22.81 -11.87 -20.77
C SER A 73 21.31 -12.08 -20.68
N ASP A 74 20.69 -11.38 -19.73
CA ASP A 74 19.25 -11.30 -19.57
C ASP A 74 18.84 -9.85 -19.27
N ASN A 75 17.59 -9.51 -19.58
CA ASN A 75 17.04 -8.18 -19.42
C ASN A 75 15.74 -8.23 -18.63
N HIS A 76 15.57 -7.26 -17.74
CA HIS A 76 14.30 -7.01 -17.06
C HIS A 76 13.94 -5.52 -17.16
N THR A 77 12.68 -5.23 -17.49
CA THR A 77 12.20 -3.84 -17.55
C THR A 77 11.50 -3.48 -16.25
N VAL A 78 11.91 -2.35 -15.67
CA VAL A 78 11.27 -1.72 -14.52
C VAL A 78 10.64 -0.41 -14.94
N THR A 79 9.41 -0.15 -14.47
CA THR A 79 8.73 1.14 -14.66
C THR A 79 8.72 1.89 -13.34
N VAL A 80 9.06 3.15 -13.38
CA VAL A 80 9.03 4.05 -12.23
C VAL A 80 7.70 4.81 -12.23
N ASP A 81 6.96 4.74 -11.14
CA ASP A 81 5.74 5.48 -10.92
C ASP A 81 5.79 6.13 -9.53
N LEU A 82 5.87 7.45 -9.51
CA LEU A 82 5.97 8.27 -8.31
C LEU A 82 4.71 9.10 -8.10
N SER A 83 3.76 9.02 -9.03
CA SER A 83 2.55 9.82 -9.05
C SER A 83 1.49 9.19 -8.16
N ALA A 84 1.19 9.81 -7.02
CA ALA A 84 0.11 9.36 -6.17
C ALA A 84 -1.28 9.55 -6.82
N PRO A 85 -2.27 8.69 -6.50
CA PRO A 85 -3.66 8.91 -6.89
C PRO A 85 -4.17 10.29 -6.50
N SER A 86 -4.91 10.94 -7.38
CA SER A 86 -5.36 12.33 -7.20
C SER A 86 -6.78 12.46 -6.68
N MET A 87 -7.60 11.38 -6.68
CA MET A 87 -8.96 11.44 -6.15
C MET A 87 -8.98 11.50 -4.63
N GLY A 88 -9.96 12.25 -4.08
CA GLY A 88 -10.26 12.25 -2.66
C GLY A 88 -11.00 11.00 -2.23
N ILE A 89 -10.88 10.65 -0.95
CA ILE A 89 -11.66 9.62 -0.28
C ILE A 89 -12.18 10.18 1.03
N SER A 90 -13.43 9.81 1.41
CA SER A 90 -14.05 10.24 2.67
C SER A 90 -14.81 9.11 3.34
N ILE A 91 -14.90 9.19 4.67
CA ILE A 91 -15.84 8.45 5.51
C ILE A 91 -17.04 9.36 5.72
N ASP A 92 -18.21 8.99 5.21
CA ASP A 92 -19.35 9.91 5.14
C ASP A 92 -20.39 9.65 6.24
N SER A 93 -20.61 8.39 6.63
CA SER A 93 -21.66 8.04 7.60
C SER A 93 -21.53 6.60 8.12
N LEU A 94 -22.24 6.34 9.21
CA LEU A 94 -22.60 4.97 9.61
C LEU A 94 -23.94 4.59 8.98
N GLN A 95 -24.14 3.30 8.70
CA GLN A 95 -25.44 2.81 8.22
C GLN A 95 -26.52 2.97 9.31
N ASN A 96 -26.18 2.73 10.56
CA ASN A 96 -27.05 2.89 11.74
C ASN A 96 -26.32 3.80 12.72
N ASP A 97 -26.40 5.11 12.46
CA ASP A 97 -25.96 6.11 13.41
C ASP A 97 -27.15 6.43 14.31
N THR A 98 -27.15 5.84 15.50
CA THR A 98 -28.29 5.85 16.44
C THR A 98 -28.06 6.87 17.55
N GLY A 99 -29.12 7.33 18.20
CA GLY A 99 -29.03 8.28 19.29
C GLY A 99 -29.75 9.59 18.99
N LEU A 100 -29.27 10.70 19.54
CA LEU A 100 -29.87 12.03 19.35
C LEU A 100 -29.52 12.67 18.00
N SER A 101 -28.39 12.28 17.43
CA SER A 101 -27.94 12.67 16.09
C SER A 101 -27.75 11.41 15.24
N ALA A 102 -27.98 11.53 13.94
CA ALA A 102 -27.73 10.46 12.96
C ALA A 102 -26.48 10.76 12.10
N THR A 103 -25.60 11.66 12.57
CA THR A 103 -24.42 12.12 11.81
C THR A 103 -23.23 12.47 12.70
N ASP A 104 -23.24 12.07 13.99
CA ASP A 104 -22.17 12.38 14.93
C ASP A 104 -21.22 11.21 15.20
N PHE A 105 -21.47 10.06 14.54
CA PHE A 105 -20.70 8.83 14.69
C PHE A 105 -20.68 8.26 16.10
N ILE A 106 -21.74 8.55 16.89
CA ILE A 106 -21.98 7.97 18.22
C ILE A 106 -23.19 7.03 18.09
N THR A 107 -23.00 5.74 18.30
CA THR A 107 -24.05 4.75 18.06
C THR A 107 -24.10 3.69 19.17
N ASN A 108 -25.28 3.11 19.39
CA ASN A 108 -25.46 1.90 20.19
C ASN A 108 -25.50 0.63 19.31
N ASP A 109 -25.18 0.73 18.04
CA ASP A 109 -25.03 -0.43 17.15
C ASP A 109 -23.63 -1.01 17.29
N SER A 110 -23.53 -2.23 17.84
CA SER A 110 -22.25 -2.95 17.99
C SER A 110 -21.77 -3.62 16.70
N GLN A 111 -22.56 -3.55 15.61
CA GLN A 111 -22.24 -4.12 14.31
C GLN A 111 -22.10 -3.01 13.26
N VAL A 112 -21.02 -2.26 13.37
CA VAL A 112 -20.82 -1.05 12.59
C VAL A 112 -20.65 -1.33 11.09
N VAL A 113 -21.37 -0.55 10.30
CA VAL A 113 -21.17 -0.47 8.85
C VAL A 113 -20.84 0.97 8.51
N VAL A 114 -19.65 1.17 7.96
CA VAL A 114 -19.14 2.48 7.53
C VAL A 114 -19.40 2.65 6.05
N ASN A 115 -19.90 3.82 5.65
CA ASN A 115 -20.09 4.20 4.26
C ASN A 115 -19.23 5.41 3.93
N GLY A 116 -18.80 5.49 2.67
CA GLY A 116 -18.01 6.62 2.22
C GLY A 116 -17.99 6.76 0.71
N SER A 117 -17.28 7.77 0.26
CA SER A 117 -17.23 8.15 -1.14
C SER A 117 -15.82 8.51 -1.62
N LEU A 118 -15.70 8.57 -2.94
CA LEU A 118 -14.55 9.04 -3.69
C LEU A 118 -14.97 10.23 -4.54
N THR A 119 -14.08 11.19 -4.77
CA THR A 119 -14.37 12.33 -5.64
C THR A 119 -14.38 11.98 -7.13
N ALA A 120 -13.77 10.83 -7.51
CA ALA A 120 -13.78 10.27 -8.87
C ALA A 120 -13.68 8.74 -8.80
N GLN A 121 -13.93 8.06 -9.91
CA GLN A 121 -13.75 6.60 -10.00
C GLN A 121 -12.25 6.26 -9.90
N LEU A 122 -11.96 5.11 -9.27
CA LEU A 122 -10.59 4.56 -9.23
C LEU A 122 -10.09 4.23 -10.64
N GLY A 123 -8.84 4.57 -10.90
CA GLY A 123 -8.12 4.09 -12.07
C GLY A 123 -7.82 2.58 -12.00
N ASN A 124 -7.41 1.98 -13.13
CA ASN A 124 -7.16 0.54 -13.23
C ASN A 124 -6.06 0.02 -12.28
N ASN A 125 -5.17 0.91 -11.86
CA ASN A 125 -4.02 0.58 -11.00
C ASN A 125 -4.18 1.12 -9.58
N GLU A 126 -5.37 1.53 -9.19
CA GLU A 126 -5.65 2.17 -7.91
C GLU A 126 -6.61 1.35 -7.06
N LYS A 127 -6.49 1.48 -5.75
CA LYS A 127 -7.34 0.81 -4.76
C LYS A 127 -7.71 1.79 -3.65
N ALA A 128 -8.93 1.64 -3.15
CA ALA A 128 -9.32 2.20 -1.86
C ALA A 128 -9.11 1.14 -0.77
N GLN A 129 -8.60 1.55 0.37
CA GLN A 129 -8.32 0.67 1.50
C GLN A 129 -8.84 1.28 2.81
N ILE A 130 -9.18 0.40 3.76
CA ILE A 130 -9.55 0.78 5.14
C ILE A 130 -8.62 0.11 6.15
N SER A 131 -8.31 0.82 7.21
CA SER A 131 -7.59 0.33 8.39
C SER A 131 -8.45 0.47 9.63
N LEU A 132 -8.35 -0.51 10.52
CA LEU A 132 -9.07 -0.61 11.79
C LEU A 132 -8.11 -0.59 13.00
N ASP A 133 -6.83 -0.36 12.75
CA ASP A 133 -5.74 -0.46 13.72
C ASP A 133 -4.73 0.69 13.65
N GLY A 134 -5.21 1.87 13.21
CA GLY A 134 -4.38 3.07 13.12
C GLY A 134 -3.39 3.08 11.95
N GLY A 135 -3.71 2.37 10.86
CA GLY A 135 -2.87 2.35 9.65
C GLY A 135 -1.78 1.28 9.65
N VAL A 136 -1.80 0.35 10.62
CA VAL A 136 -0.83 -0.77 10.68
C VAL A 136 -1.15 -1.83 9.64
N THR A 137 -2.43 -2.22 9.54
CA THR A 137 -2.92 -3.12 8.49
C THR A 137 -4.00 -2.48 7.65
N TRP A 138 -4.09 -2.90 6.38
CA TRP A 138 -5.02 -2.33 5.41
C TRP A 138 -5.81 -3.43 4.68
N ILE A 139 -7.11 -3.19 4.52
CA ILE A 139 -8.06 -4.08 3.85
C ILE A 139 -8.54 -3.39 2.59
N ASP A 140 -8.51 -4.06 1.45
CA ASP A 140 -9.02 -3.52 0.18
C ASP A 140 -10.54 -3.35 0.26
N LEU A 141 -11.04 -2.17 -0.11
CA LEU A 141 -12.45 -1.85 -0.17
C LEU A 141 -13.04 -2.24 -1.54
N THR A 142 -14.27 -2.75 -1.53
CA THR A 142 -15.05 -2.87 -2.76
C THR A 142 -15.72 -1.54 -3.05
N VAL A 143 -15.34 -0.92 -4.19
CA VAL A 143 -15.89 0.36 -4.65
C VAL A 143 -16.86 0.12 -5.78
N THR A 144 -18.04 0.77 -5.75
CA THR A 144 -19.02 0.75 -6.82
C THR A 144 -19.25 2.17 -7.32
N GLY A 145 -18.77 2.45 -8.53
CA GLY A 145 -18.73 3.83 -9.03
C GLY A 145 -17.79 4.70 -8.19
N THR A 146 -18.36 5.61 -7.41
CA THR A 146 -17.64 6.48 -6.48
C THR A 146 -18.01 6.25 -5.02
N THR A 147 -18.72 5.16 -4.69
CA THR A 147 -19.12 4.88 -3.32
C THR A 147 -18.52 3.56 -2.83
N TRP A 148 -18.30 3.48 -1.55
CA TRP A 148 -17.82 2.27 -0.89
C TRP A 148 -18.57 2.03 0.42
N ARG A 149 -18.58 0.77 0.85
CA ARG A 149 -19.18 0.33 2.10
C ARG A 149 -18.30 -0.74 2.74
N TYR A 150 -18.12 -0.63 4.03
CA TYR A 150 -17.39 -1.63 4.81
C TYR A 150 -18.21 -2.06 6.03
N ALA A 151 -18.49 -3.35 6.14
CA ALA A 151 -19.09 -3.94 7.33
C ALA A 151 -17.97 -4.45 8.24
N ASP A 152 -17.87 -3.88 9.44
CA ASP A 152 -16.94 -4.36 10.45
C ASP A 152 -17.45 -5.70 10.99
N GLY A 153 -16.69 -6.76 10.74
CA GLY A 153 -17.07 -8.11 11.18
C GLY A 153 -16.89 -8.37 12.68
N ARG A 154 -16.36 -7.38 13.42
CA ARG A 154 -16.22 -7.46 14.88
C ARG A 154 -17.54 -7.12 15.58
N THR A 155 -17.79 -7.68 16.75
CA THR A 155 -18.81 -7.18 17.66
C THR A 155 -18.13 -6.20 18.62
N LEU A 156 -18.44 -4.92 18.46
CA LEU A 156 -17.77 -3.84 19.19
C LEU A 156 -18.39 -3.68 20.58
N MET A 157 -17.57 -3.33 21.54
CA MET A 157 -17.95 -3.01 22.92
C MET A 157 -17.99 -1.50 23.10
N ASP A 158 -18.46 -1.02 24.27
CA ASP A 158 -18.34 0.40 24.64
C ASP A 158 -16.91 0.89 24.43
N GLY A 159 -16.74 1.99 23.70
CA GLY A 159 -15.43 2.55 23.40
C GLY A 159 -15.36 3.33 22.10
N MET A 160 -14.19 3.85 21.83
CA MET A 160 -13.87 4.61 20.63
C MET A 160 -13.03 3.75 19.67
N TYR A 161 -13.41 3.74 18.40
CA TYR A 161 -12.78 2.98 17.33
C TYR A 161 -12.46 3.92 16.17
N GLN A 162 -11.19 4.01 15.80
CA GLN A 162 -10.78 4.81 14.67
C GLN A 162 -10.79 3.97 13.39
N TYR A 163 -11.46 4.49 12.38
CA TYR A 163 -11.39 3.99 11.01
C TYR A 163 -10.56 4.96 10.17
N GLN A 164 -9.62 4.44 9.41
CA GLN A 164 -8.82 5.23 8.47
C GLN A 164 -9.03 4.67 7.07
N VAL A 165 -9.11 5.55 6.08
CA VAL A 165 -9.21 5.15 4.66
C VAL A 165 -8.15 5.85 3.85
N ARG A 166 -7.74 5.20 2.75
CA ARG A 166 -6.78 5.76 1.80
C ARG A 166 -7.05 5.28 0.38
N VAL A 167 -6.52 6.03 -0.58
CA VAL A 167 -6.33 5.54 -1.95
C VAL A 167 -4.84 5.28 -2.16
N ILE A 168 -4.53 4.16 -2.78
CA ILE A 168 -3.15 3.74 -3.09
C ILE A 168 -3.11 3.17 -4.50
N ASP A 169 -2.02 3.37 -5.22
CA ASP A 169 -1.78 2.72 -6.51
C ASP A 169 -0.99 1.41 -6.39
N ASN A 170 -0.77 0.74 -7.52
CA ASN A 170 0.00 -0.50 -7.58
C ASN A 170 1.50 -0.30 -7.36
N ALA A 171 2.03 0.92 -7.49
CA ALA A 171 3.40 1.26 -7.18
C ALA A 171 3.62 1.57 -5.69
N GLY A 172 2.53 1.63 -4.91
CA GLY A 172 2.58 1.92 -3.48
C GLY A 172 2.52 3.41 -3.15
N ASN A 173 2.24 4.29 -4.12
CA ASN A 173 2.06 5.71 -3.84
C ASN A 173 0.70 5.93 -3.17
N VAL A 174 0.73 6.58 -2.00
CA VAL A 174 -0.49 6.88 -1.23
C VAL A 174 -1.01 8.25 -1.63
N GLY A 175 -2.25 8.30 -2.09
CA GLY A 175 -2.99 9.51 -2.41
C GLY A 175 -3.73 10.09 -1.19
N ALA A 176 -4.99 10.48 -1.38
CA ALA A 176 -5.81 11.01 -0.31
C ALA A 176 -6.05 10.00 0.81
N THR A 177 -6.19 10.51 2.02
CA THR A 177 -6.54 9.77 3.23
C THR A 177 -7.66 10.50 3.98
N ASP A 178 -8.47 9.74 4.72
CA ASP A 178 -9.42 10.28 5.68
C ASP A 178 -9.46 9.40 6.93
N SER A 179 -9.93 9.94 8.05
CA SER A 179 -10.06 9.20 9.31
C SER A 179 -11.27 9.68 10.11
N GLN A 180 -11.98 8.74 10.72
CA GLN A 180 -13.15 9.02 11.54
C GLN A 180 -13.13 8.15 12.80
N ASP A 181 -13.36 8.79 13.93
CA ASP A 181 -13.61 8.12 15.20
C ASP A 181 -15.10 7.78 15.31
N VAL A 182 -15.38 6.53 15.65
CA VAL A 182 -16.72 6.02 15.93
C VAL A 182 -16.79 5.65 17.41
N VAL A 183 -17.79 6.18 18.10
CA VAL A 183 -18.03 5.88 19.52
C VAL A 183 -19.18 4.88 19.65
N ILE A 184 -18.90 3.76 20.28
CA ILE A 184 -19.91 2.77 20.64
C ILE A 184 -20.28 3.02 22.10
N ASP A 185 -21.57 3.28 22.36
CA ASP A 185 -22.14 3.42 23.70
C ASP A 185 -23.37 2.52 23.86
N LEU A 186 -23.16 1.38 24.50
CA LEU A 186 -24.19 0.38 24.79
C LEU A 186 -24.78 0.58 26.20
N THR A 187 -24.24 1.54 26.96
CA THR A 187 -24.57 1.73 28.39
C THR A 187 -25.86 2.54 28.54
N LYS A 188 -26.88 1.92 29.06
CA LYS A 188 -28.12 2.62 29.39
C LYS A 188 -27.96 3.53 30.63
N PRO A 189 -28.63 4.69 30.65
CA PRO A 189 -28.69 5.51 31.85
C PRO A 189 -29.21 4.71 33.07
N ALA A 190 -28.67 5.02 34.24
CA ALA A 190 -29.15 4.41 35.48
C ALA A 190 -30.64 4.76 35.72
N ALA A 191 -31.38 3.80 36.27
CA ALA A 191 -32.79 4.03 36.62
C ALA A 191 -32.90 5.19 37.65
N THR A 192 -33.82 6.12 37.40
CA THR A 192 -34.18 7.13 38.38
C THR A 192 -35.19 6.53 39.39
N THR A 193 -34.95 6.78 40.66
CA THR A 193 -35.93 6.44 41.73
C THR A 193 -36.66 7.70 42.14
N ILE A 194 -38.02 7.60 42.26
CA ILE A 194 -38.84 8.63 42.90
C ILE A 194 -39.13 8.15 44.31
N THR A 195 -38.73 8.93 45.32
CA THR A 195 -39.12 8.72 46.71
C THR A 195 -40.24 9.73 47.04
N VAL A 196 -41.41 9.26 47.50
CA VAL A 196 -42.56 10.06 47.96
C VAL A 196 -42.55 10.12 49.46
#